data_2b2b9749bbccbd5bbe6dd1436a0ca2e6
#
_entry.id   2b2b9749bbccbd5bbe6dd1436a0ca2e6
#
_cell.length_a   1.000
_cell.length_b   1.000
_cell.length_c   1.000
_cell.angle_alpha   90.00
_cell.angle_beta   90.00
_cell.angle_gamma   90.00
#
_symmetry.space_group_name_H-M   'P 1'
#
loop_
_entity.id
_entity.type
_entity.pdbx_description
1 polymer ?
#
loop_
_entity_poly.entity_id
_entity_poly.type
_entity_poly.pdbx_seq_one_letter_code
_entity_poly.pdbx_strand_id
1 'polypeptide(L)'
;MNEECLVDVDGLLVNDFLRAENVRAAMKYQPREDDVFIATYPKCGTTWTQYIVCNIFTHGNAPNNVTDFLVQAPYFDFMGADATTKMPRPGALMTHLPFNMRCHSNKAKYIYVARNPYDCAVSYYHYLLGHTPKTCADVSFETFIQAFVNGRVPYGDFFDHLLPWYEHRHDPNVLFFTYEELKKDTRAWVLKIADFLDKTKYGDALREDEKLFQKILDACSLGNMREVFNCGCDTFVSSLLALPEEGRLQSMEIYRTNPLSKKESHEGSGRVRKGKIGDWKNHFTTSELREKMKSWIEEKTKHSDVMRLWADINLPSH
;
A
#
# COMPACT_ATOMS: atom_id res chain seq x y z
N MET A 1 -6.73 0.69 -19.66
CA MET A 1 -6.00 1.88 -19.21
C MET A 1 -5.15 2.34 -20.38
N ASN A 2 -5.04 3.65 -20.65
CA ASN A 2 -4.17 4.13 -21.72
C ASN A 2 -2.71 3.88 -21.32
N GLU A 3 -1.95 3.20 -22.16
CA GLU A 3 -0.55 2.83 -21.90
C GLU A 3 0.37 4.05 -21.75
N GLU A 4 -0.02 5.19 -22.30
CA GLU A 4 0.71 6.47 -22.17
C GLU A 4 0.88 6.97 -20.72
N CYS A 5 0.09 6.42 -19.78
CA CYS A 5 0.17 6.78 -18.34
C CYS A 5 0.95 5.77 -17.52
N LEU A 6 1.56 4.78 -18.16
CA LEU A 6 2.45 3.81 -17.55
C LEU A 6 3.87 4.06 -18.03
N VAL A 7 4.79 4.03 -17.08
CA VAL A 7 6.24 4.11 -17.32
C VAL A 7 6.84 2.76 -16.95
N ASP A 8 7.63 2.19 -17.85
CA ASP A 8 8.43 1.01 -17.54
C ASP A 8 9.73 1.45 -16.83
N VAL A 9 9.93 0.92 -15.64
CA VAL A 9 11.17 1.12 -14.88
C VAL A 9 11.80 -0.25 -14.63
N ASP A 10 12.74 -0.60 -15.49
CA ASP A 10 13.52 -1.84 -15.41
C ASP A 10 12.63 -3.10 -15.38
N GLY A 11 11.55 -3.10 -16.18
CA GLY A 11 10.56 -4.18 -16.28
C GLY A 11 9.37 -4.06 -15.33
N LEU A 12 9.33 -3.04 -14.48
CA LEU A 12 8.20 -2.73 -13.62
C LEU A 12 7.37 -1.59 -14.21
N LEU A 13 6.12 -1.86 -14.54
CA LEU A 13 5.19 -0.79 -14.89
C LEU A 13 4.83 0.01 -13.63
N VAL A 14 4.98 1.32 -13.70
CA VAL A 14 4.59 2.23 -12.63
C VAL A 14 3.74 3.38 -13.17
N ASN A 15 3.05 4.08 -12.31
CA ASN A 15 2.29 5.26 -12.70
C ASN A 15 3.25 6.42 -13.03
N ASP A 16 2.91 7.23 -14.02
CA ASP A 16 3.69 8.39 -14.49
C ASP A 16 4.03 9.44 -13.41
N PHE A 17 3.28 9.46 -12.30
CA PHE A 17 3.61 10.33 -11.17
C PHE A 17 4.86 9.88 -10.39
N LEU A 18 5.25 8.61 -10.48
CA LEU A 18 6.50 8.12 -9.92
C LEU A 18 7.68 8.48 -10.85
N ARG A 19 8.79 8.85 -10.26
CA ARG A 19 10.01 9.13 -11.01
C ARG A 19 10.91 7.92 -11.04
N ALA A 20 11.35 7.54 -12.23
CA ALA A 20 12.17 6.34 -12.44
C ALA A 20 13.42 6.31 -11.56
N GLU A 21 14.02 7.48 -11.32
CA GLU A 21 15.19 7.64 -10.47
C GLU A 21 14.91 7.25 -9.02
N ASN A 22 13.76 7.69 -8.48
CA ASN A 22 13.33 7.39 -7.12
C ASN A 22 12.99 5.91 -6.97
N VAL A 23 12.28 5.33 -7.95
CA VAL A 23 11.96 3.89 -7.99
C VAL A 23 13.23 3.05 -8.03
N ARG A 24 14.19 3.39 -8.91
CA ARG A 24 15.48 2.70 -8.98
C ARG A 24 16.30 2.83 -7.71
N ALA A 25 16.27 4.01 -7.07
CA ALA A 25 16.93 4.20 -5.78
C ALA A 25 16.33 3.32 -4.70
N ALA A 26 14.99 3.19 -4.68
CA ALA A 26 14.28 2.29 -3.78
C ALA A 26 14.61 0.80 -4.05
N MET A 27 14.68 0.37 -5.32
CA MET A 27 15.06 -1.00 -5.69
C MET A 27 16.48 -1.36 -5.22
N LYS A 28 17.41 -0.43 -5.28
CA LYS A 28 18.83 -0.64 -4.94
C LYS A 28 19.16 -0.42 -3.46
N TYR A 29 18.23 0.09 -2.69
CA TYR A 29 18.44 0.39 -1.28
C TYR A 29 18.76 -0.87 -0.47
N GLN A 30 19.78 -0.77 0.38
CA GLN A 30 20.17 -1.86 1.29
C GLN A 30 19.45 -1.66 2.64
N PRO A 31 18.48 -2.54 2.98
CA PRO A 31 17.73 -2.42 4.21
C PRO A 31 18.60 -2.48 5.46
N ARG A 32 18.34 -1.59 6.42
CA ARG A 32 18.99 -1.52 7.73
C ARG A 32 18.23 -2.34 8.76
N GLU A 33 18.86 -2.60 9.89
CA GLU A 33 18.29 -3.39 10.99
C GLU A 33 17.03 -2.75 11.61
N ASP A 34 16.99 -1.42 11.64
CA ASP A 34 15.90 -0.62 12.19
C ASP A 34 14.84 -0.19 11.16
N ASP A 35 14.93 -0.69 9.93
CA ASP A 35 13.90 -0.48 8.91
C ASP A 35 12.73 -1.43 9.12
N VAL A 36 11.52 -0.90 9.02
CA VAL A 36 10.28 -1.66 8.97
C VAL A 36 9.56 -1.33 7.66
N PHE A 37 9.48 -2.31 6.77
CA PHE A 37 8.80 -2.16 5.49
C PHE A 37 7.35 -2.63 5.59
N ILE A 38 6.42 -1.78 5.19
CA ILE A 38 5.04 -2.17 4.91
C ILE A 38 4.95 -2.39 3.40
N ALA A 39 5.07 -3.66 3.00
CA ALA A 39 5.04 -4.08 1.62
C ALA A 39 3.65 -4.64 1.27
N THR A 40 3.08 -4.21 0.17
CA THR A 40 1.79 -4.71 -0.30
C THR A 40 1.67 -4.53 -1.80
N TYR A 41 0.85 -5.33 -2.45
CA TYR A 41 0.30 -4.90 -3.73
C TYR A 41 -0.59 -3.65 -3.52
N PRO A 42 -0.71 -2.73 -4.50
CA PRO A 42 -1.57 -1.56 -4.35
C PRO A 42 -2.99 -1.92 -3.86
N LYS A 43 -3.54 -1.10 -2.97
CA LYS A 43 -4.92 -1.23 -2.44
C LYS A 43 -5.18 -2.39 -1.47
N CYS A 44 -4.14 -3.02 -0.96
CA CYS A 44 -4.25 -4.08 0.05
C CYS A 44 -4.23 -3.58 1.51
N GLY A 45 -4.34 -2.27 1.75
CA GLY A 45 -4.40 -1.71 3.10
C GLY A 45 -3.10 -1.09 3.60
N THR A 46 -2.17 -0.77 2.71
CA THR A 46 -0.83 -0.24 2.99
C THR A 46 -0.84 0.96 3.90
N THR A 47 -1.56 2.03 3.52
CA THR A 47 -1.62 3.28 4.31
C THR A 47 -2.21 3.04 5.69
N TRP A 48 -3.21 2.16 5.82
CA TRP A 48 -3.79 1.82 7.11
C TRP A 48 -2.78 1.12 8.02
N THR A 49 -2.11 0.10 7.51
CA THR A 49 -1.09 -0.63 8.26
C THR A 49 0.10 0.27 8.61
N GLN A 50 0.55 1.10 7.68
CA GLN A 50 1.63 2.05 7.92
C GLN A 50 1.26 3.06 9.01
N TYR A 51 0.02 3.54 9.01
CA TYR A 51 -0.45 4.47 10.04
C TYR A 51 -0.61 3.80 11.42
N ILE A 52 -1.01 2.51 11.46
CA ILE A 52 -0.97 1.69 12.67
C ILE A 52 0.46 1.62 13.22
N VAL A 53 1.43 1.24 12.38
CA VAL A 53 2.85 1.15 12.78
C VAL A 53 3.38 2.49 13.26
N CYS A 54 3.08 3.58 12.56
CA CYS A 54 3.47 4.93 12.96
C CYS A 54 2.87 5.32 14.34
N ASN A 55 1.59 5.00 14.57
CA ASN A 55 0.95 5.23 15.86
C ASN A 55 1.55 4.38 17.00
N ILE A 56 1.94 3.13 16.73
CA ILE A 56 2.66 2.30 17.69
C ILE A 56 4.00 2.95 18.06
N PHE A 57 4.80 3.37 17.08
CA PHE A 57 6.11 4.00 17.31
C PHE A 57 6.02 5.33 18.05
N THR A 58 4.96 6.10 17.82
CA THR A 58 4.75 7.42 18.40
C THR A 58 3.84 7.43 19.65
N HIS A 59 3.47 6.25 20.16
CA HIS A 59 2.54 6.11 21.29
C HIS A 59 1.24 6.90 21.05
N GLY A 60 0.62 6.69 19.89
CA GLY A 60 -0.64 7.33 19.49
C GLY A 60 -0.55 8.83 19.16
N ASN A 61 0.64 9.32 18.84
CA ASN A 61 0.88 10.71 18.42
C ASN A 61 1.41 10.78 16.97
N ALA A 62 0.95 9.88 16.10
CA ALA A 62 1.26 9.98 14.67
C ALA A 62 0.72 11.29 14.09
N PRO A 63 1.38 11.86 13.06
CA PRO A 63 0.92 13.08 12.42
C PRO A 63 -0.51 12.96 11.90
N ASN A 64 -1.28 14.03 12.04
CA ASN A 64 -2.66 14.13 11.59
C ASN A 64 -2.82 14.83 10.22
N ASN A 65 -1.72 15.03 9.52
CA ASN A 65 -1.69 15.51 8.15
C ASN A 65 -0.72 14.68 7.31
N VAL A 66 -0.98 14.62 6.01
CA VAL A 66 -0.27 13.73 5.10
C VAL A 66 1.20 14.12 4.90
N THR A 67 1.54 15.40 4.98
CA THR A 67 2.91 15.88 4.74
C THR A 67 3.85 15.44 5.86
N ASP A 68 3.49 15.75 7.10
CA ASP A 68 4.28 15.34 8.26
C ASP A 68 4.30 13.81 8.41
N PHE A 69 3.19 13.15 8.04
CA PHE A 69 3.14 11.69 8.00
C PHE A 69 4.14 11.11 7.00
N LEU A 70 4.22 11.64 5.77
CA LEU A 70 5.16 11.15 4.75
C LEU A 70 6.63 11.43 5.11
N VAL A 71 6.92 12.48 5.88
CA VAL A 71 8.26 12.70 6.42
C VAL A 71 8.63 11.64 7.47
N GLN A 72 7.68 11.28 8.33
CA GLN A 72 7.91 10.26 9.39
C GLN A 72 7.81 8.83 8.89
N ALA A 73 6.97 8.57 7.90
CA ALA A 73 6.68 7.25 7.34
C ALA A 73 6.62 7.36 5.81
N PRO A 74 7.77 7.36 5.13
CA PRO A 74 7.85 7.66 3.71
C PRO A 74 7.13 6.64 2.82
N TYR A 75 6.54 7.16 1.72
CA TYR A 75 6.24 6.34 0.55
C TYR A 75 7.53 6.15 -0.25
N PHE A 76 8.15 5.01 -0.05
CA PHE A 76 9.53 4.75 -0.45
C PHE A 76 9.73 4.79 -1.97
N ASP A 77 8.84 4.17 -2.73
CA ASP A 77 8.93 4.14 -4.20
C ASP A 77 8.75 5.53 -4.83
N PHE A 78 8.00 6.39 -4.15
CA PHE A 78 7.74 7.77 -4.59
C PHE A 78 8.83 8.74 -4.16
N MET A 79 9.27 8.65 -2.90
CA MET A 79 10.21 9.60 -2.31
C MET A 79 11.68 9.19 -2.49
N GLY A 80 11.94 7.94 -2.88
CA GLY A 80 13.30 7.44 -3.07
C GLY A 80 14.03 7.10 -1.77
N ALA A 81 15.26 6.59 -1.91
CA ALA A 81 16.05 6.07 -0.79
C ALA A 81 16.51 7.16 0.21
N ASP A 82 16.69 8.40 -0.21
CA ASP A 82 17.09 9.50 0.68
C ASP A 82 16.01 9.88 1.71
N ALA A 83 14.76 9.51 1.48
CA ALA A 83 13.70 9.64 2.48
C ALA A 83 14.04 8.93 3.81
N THR A 84 14.82 7.86 3.75
CA THR A 84 15.28 7.12 4.93
C THR A 84 16.27 7.92 5.81
N THR A 85 16.83 9.00 5.29
CA THR A 85 17.77 9.85 6.05
C THR A 85 17.08 10.85 6.97
N LYS A 86 15.81 11.16 6.68
CA LYS A 86 15.00 12.15 7.42
C LYS A 86 13.97 11.54 8.33
N MET A 87 13.54 10.30 8.06
CA MET A 87 12.55 9.64 8.91
C MET A 87 13.11 9.28 10.28
N PRO A 88 12.28 9.28 11.35
CA PRO A 88 12.68 8.78 12.67
C PRO A 88 12.99 7.28 12.64
N ARG A 89 13.73 6.81 13.65
CA ARG A 89 14.12 5.41 13.81
C ARG A 89 13.53 4.80 15.10
N PRO A 90 13.00 3.57 15.02
CA PRO A 90 12.75 2.75 13.84
C PRO A 90 11.75 3.42 12.88
N GLY A 91 11.84 3.14 11.59
CA GLY A 91 11.04 3.81 10.56
C GLY A 91 10.09 2.89 9.83
N ALA A 92 8.91 3.41 9.48
CA ALA A 92 7.86 2.69 8.75
C ALA A 92 7.88 3.10 7.27
N LEU A 93 8.52 2.30 6.42
CA LEU A 93 8.65 2.53 4.98
C LEU A 93 7.52 1.83 4.21
N MET A 94 6.73 2.58 3.46
CA MET A 94 5.71 2.01 2.57
C MET A 94 6.30 1.71 1.20
N THR A 95 6.06 0.52 0.67
CA THR A 95 6.49 0.13 -0.68
C THR A 95 5.47 -0.78 -1.37
N HIS A 96 5.39 -0.64 -2.69
CA HIS A 96 4.67 -1.57 -3.57
C HIS A 96 5.62 -2.34 -4.49
N LEU A 97 6.95 -2.21 -4.29
CA LEU A 97 7.93 -2.97 -5.07
C LEU A 97 7.74 -4.48 -4.85
N PRO A 98 7.69 -5.27 -5.94
CA PRO A 98 7.65 -6.74 -5.85
C PRO A 98 8.85 -7.29 -5.08
N PHE A 99 8.67 -8.46 -4.45
CA PHE A 99 9.73 -9.10 -3.68
C PHE A 99 11.04 -9.20 -4.45
N ASN A 100 11.00 -9.70 -5.69
CA ASN A 100 12.19 -9.96 -6.51
C ASN A 100 12.85 -8.70 -7.10
N MET A 101 12.25 -7.53 -6.95
CA MET A 101 12.75 -6.27 -7.51
C MET A 101 13.38 -5.33 -6.47
N ARG A 102 13.72 -5.85 -5.31
CA ARG A 102 14.32 -5.08 -4.20
C ARG A 102 15.35 -5.88 -3.45
N CYS A 103 16.24 -5.19 -2.74
CA CYS A 103 17.13 -5.84 -1.80
C CYS A 103 16.39 -6.25 -0.53
N HIS A 104 16.80 -7.35 0.08
CA HIS A 104 16.28 -7.86 1.33
C HIS A 104 17.38 -7.98 2.38
N SER A 105 17.00 -7.90 3.65
CA SER A 105 17.89 -8.13 4.78
C SER A 105 17.15 -8.98 5.82
N ASN A 106 17.79 -9.97 6.38
CA ASN A 106 17.26 -10.75 7.51
C ASN A 106 17.21 -9.96 8.83
N LYS A 107 17.78 -8.76 8.86
CA LYS A 107 17.74 -7.87 10.02
C LYS A 107 16.61 -6.87 9.98
N ALA A 108 16.19 -6.42 8.78
CA ALA A 108 15.03 -5.56 8.62
C ALA A 108 13.72 -6.34 8.82
N LYS A 109 12.66 -5.66 9.23
CA LYS A 109 11.33 -6.25 9.39
C LYS A 109 10.43 -5.93 8.21
N TYR A 110 9.60 -6.90 7.83
CA TYR A 110 8.66 -6.75 6.71
C TYR A 110 7.26 -7.11 7.18
N ILE A 111 6.32 -6.22 6.96
CA ILE A 111 4.88 -6.45 7.17
C ILE A 111 4.25 -6.52 5.79
N TYR A 112 3.76 -7.70 5.42
CA TYR A 112 3.05 -7.88 4.16
C TYR A 112 1.56 -8.04 4.39
N VAL A 113 0.77 -7.22 3.70
CA VAL A 113 -0.69 -7.31 3.77
C VAL A 113 -1.24 -7.71 2.41
N ALA A 114 -1.88 -8.88 2.36
CA ALA A 114 -2.63 -9.35 1.21
C ALA A 114 -4.09 -8.88 1.29
N ARG A 115 -4.81 -8.94 0.20
CA ARG A 115 -6.25 -8.69 0.12
C ARG A 115 -6.87 -9.61 -0.92
N ASN A 116 -8.14 -10.02 -0.75
CA ASN A 116 -8.76 -10.83 -1.78
C ASN A 116 -8.72 -10.11 -3.14
N PRO A 117 -8.43 -10.82 -4.23
CA PRO A 117 -8.16 -10.20 -5.53
C PRO A 117 -9.34 -9.44 -6.12
N TYR A 118 -10.57 -9.84 -5.81
CA TYR A 118 -11.78 -9.16 -6.29
C TYR A 118 -11.95 -7.77 -5.68
N ASP A 119 -11.90 -7.66 -4.34
CA ASP A 119 -11.98 -6.36 -3.66
C ASP A 119 -10.73 -5.49 -3.91
N CYS A 120 -9.57 -6.12 -4.11
CA CYS A 120 -8.37 -5.43 -4.52
C CYS A 120 -8.57 -4.76 -5.88
N ALA A 121 -9.03 -5.50 -6.90
CA ALA A 121 -9.29 -4.98 -8.24
C ALA A 121 -10.31 -3.83 -8.22
N VAL A 122 -11.43 -3.97 -7.50
CA VAL A 122 -12.43 -2.90 -7.35
C VAL A 122 -11.83 -1.65 -6.70
N SER A 123 -11.08 -1.83 -5.62
CA SER A 123 -10.43 -0.70 -4.93
C SER A 123 -9.39 -0.03 -5.80
N TYR A 124 -8.70 -0.80 -6.65
CA TYR A 124 -7.68 -0.28 -7.55
C TYR A 124 -8.30 0.50 -8.72
N TYR A 125 -9.37 0.00 -9.31
CA TYR A 125 -10.15 0.72 -10.31
C TYR A 125 -10.54 2.11 -9.84
N HIS A 126 -11.21 2.21 -8.70
CA HIS A 126 -11.63 3.50 -8.15
C HIS A 126 -10.45 4.42 -7.78
N TYR A 127 -9.34 3.85 -7.33
CA TYR A 127 -8.14 4.62 -7.06
C TYR A 127 -7.56 5.24 -8.32
N LEU A 128 -7.45 4.46 -9.39
CA LEU A 128 -6.92 4.95 -10.68
C LEU A 128 -7.84 6.02 -11.28
N LEU A 129 -9.16 5.84 -11.23
CA LEU A 129 -10.12 6.87 -11.65
C LEU A 129 -9.89 8.21 -10.94
N GLY A 130 -9.52 8.19 -9.66
CA GLY A 130 -9.35 9.40 -8.88
C GLY A 130 -7.96 10.01 -8.86
N HIS A 131 -6.95 9.25 -9.26
CA HIS A 131 -5.55 9.65 -9.11
C HIS A 131 -4.75 9.66 -10.41
N THR A 132 -5.38 9.30 -11.53
CA THR A 132 -4.78 9.43 -12.87
C THR A 132 -5.52 10.47 -13.69
N PRO A 133 -4.88 11.08 -14.73
CA PRO A 133 -5.58 11.97 -15.64
C PRO A 133 -6.81 11.27 -16.24
N LYS A 134 -7.89 12.03 -16.50
CA LYS A 134 -9.11 11.49 -17.13
C LYS A 134 -8.82 10.75 -18.43
N THR A 135 -7.91 11.29 -19.24
CA THR A 135 -7.46 10.66 -20.49
C THR A 135 -6.89 9.25 -20.32
N CYS A 136 -6.45 8.91 -19.12
CA CYS A 136 -5.83 7.62 -18.78
C CYS A 136 -6.76 6.68 -18.00
N ALA A 137 -7.67 7.25 -17.23
CA ALA A 137 -8.52 6.53 -16.28
C ALA A 137 -9.99 6.42 -16.73
N ASP A 138 -10.40 7.16 -17.77
CA ASP A 138 -11.78 7.09 -18.27
C ASP A 138 -12.00 5.80 -19.08
N VAL A 139 -11.95 4.68 -18.37
CA VAL A 139 -12.16 3.33 -18.92
C VAL A 139 -13.26 2.62 -18.13
N SER A 140 -14.00 1.75 -18.78
CA SER A 140 -14.99 0.92 -18.11
C SER A 140 -14.33 -0.06 -17.14
N PHE A 141 -15.11 -0.56 -16.17
CA PHE A 141 -14.61 -1.57 -15.23
C PHE A 141 -14.15 -2.84 -15.96
N GLU A 142 -14.84 -3.25 -17.01
CA GLU A 142 -14.48 -4.38 -17.85
C GLU A 142 -13.11 -4.21 -18.51
N THR A 143 -12.86 -3.03 -19.09
CA THR A 143 -11.56 -2.69 -19.67
C THR A 143 -10.45 -2.68 -18.63
N PHE A 144 -10.74 -2.15 -17.44
CA PHE A 144 -9.79 -2.19 -16.32
C PHE A 144 -9.50 -3.64 -15.90
N ILE A 145 -10.52 -4.50 -15.75
CA ILE A 145 -10.30 -5.92 -15.38
C ILE A 145 -9.46 -6.64 -16.43
N GLN A 146 -9.67 -6.34 -17.72
CA GLN A 146 -8.79 -6.89 -18.78
C GLN A 146 -7.33 -6.47 -18.58
N ALA A 147 -7.06 -5.20 -18.24
CA ALA A 147 -5.71 -4.73 -17.96
C ALA A 147 -5.14 -5.36 -16.67
N PHE A 148 -5.95 -5.49 -15.63
CA PHE A 148 -5.57 -6.04 -14.32
C PHE A 148 -5.12 -7.51 -14.40
N VAL A 149 -5.92 -8.38 -15.06
CA VAL A 149 -5.57 -9.80 -15.20
C VAL A 149 -4.38 -10.06 -16.14
N ASN A 150 -4.05 -9.09 -16.99
CA ASN A 150 -2.88 -9.14 -17.86
C ASN A 150 -1.65 -8.42 -17.28
N GLY A 151 -1.71 -7.96 -16.02
CA GLY A 151 -0.61 -7.23 -15.39
C GLY A 151 -0.31 -5.86 -16.04
N ARG A 152 -1.22 -5.30 -16.84
CA ARG A 152 -1.07 -4.01 -17.53
C ARG A 152 -1.61 -2.85 -16.69
N VAL A 153 -1.24 -2.86 -15.42
CA VAL A 153 -1.55 -1.84 -14.40
C VAL A 153 -0.27 -1.51 -13.63
N PRO A 154 -0.19 -0.37 -12.93
CA PRO A 154 0.99 -0.07 -12.12
C PRO A 154 1.30 -1.20 -11.14
N TYR A 155 2.58 -1.53 -11.00
CA TYR A 155 3.12 -2.66 -10.21
C TYR A 155 2.78 -4.06 -10.76
N GLY A 156 2.26 -4.17 -11.99
CA GLY A 156 2.14 -5.43 -12.70
C GLY A 156 1.05 -6.38 -12.18
N ASP A 157 1.28 -7.67 -12.33
CA ASP A 157 0.33 -8.71 -11.94
C ASP A 157 0.27 -8.89 -10.42
N PHE A 158 -0.94 -9.04 -9.91
CA PHE A 158 -1.23 -9.19 -8.47
C PHE A 158 -0.60 -10.47 -7.88
N PHE A 159 -0.69 -11.60 -8.58
CA PHE A 159 -0.15 -12.86 -8.05
C PHE A 159 1.37 -12.95 -8.20
N ASP A 160 1.95 -12.37 -9.25
CA ASP A 160 3.41 -12.27 -9.39
C ASP A 160 4.03 -11.43 -8.26
N HIS A 161 3.25 -10.50 -7.69
CA HIS A 161 3.62 -9.75 -6.50
C HIS A 161 3.34 -10.52 -5.20
N LEU A 162 2.20 -11.20 -5.08
CA LEU A 162 1.76 -11.86 -3.84
C LEU A 162 2.52 -13.16 -3.54
N LEU A 163 2.68 -14.02 -4.56
CA LEU A 163 3.18 -15.39 -4.35
C LEU A 163 4.58 -15.44 -3.74
N PRO A 164 5.57 -14.62 -4.17
CA PRO A 164 6.88 -14.62 -3.52
C PRO A 164 6.79 -14.24 -2.03
N TRP A 165 5.96 -13.26 -1.66
CA TRP A 165 5.74 -12.92 -0.25
C TRP A 165 5.01 -14.02 0.52
N TYR A 166 4.11 -14.74 -0.12
CA TYR A 166 3.42 -15.88 0.48
C TYR A 166 4.38 -17.04 0.79
N GLU A 167 5.38 -17.27 -0.06
CA GLU A 167 6.45 -18.24 0.19
C GLU A 167 7.27 -17.88 1.43
N HIS A 168 7.54 -16.58 1.63
CA HIS A 168 8.30 -16.05 2.76
C HIS A 168 7.45 -15.73 4.01
N ARG A 169 6.16 -16.08 4.04
CA ARG A 169 5.22 -15.73 5.13
C ARG A 169 5.58 -16.27 6.51
N HIS A 170 6.46 -17.27 6.58
CA HIS A 170 6.92 -17.91 7.82
C HIS A 170 8.33 -17.46 8.23
N ASP A 171 8.98 -16.59 7.49
CA ASP A 171 10.28 -16.06 7.86
C ASP A 171 10.17 -15.24 9.16
N PRO A 172 11.13 -15.34 10.08
CA PRO A 172 11.03 -14.75 11.42
C PRO A 172 10.96 -13.21 11.41
N ASN A 173 11.39 -12.58 10.33
CA ASN A 173 11.34 -11.14 10.12
C ASN A 173 10.22 -10.68 9.18
N VAL A 174 9.27 -11.58 8.87
CA VAL A 174 8.09 -11.30 8.04
C VAL A 174 6.82 -11.50 8.86
N LEU A 175 5.98 -10.49 8.94
CA LEU A 175 4.61 -10.60 9.44
C LEU A 175 3.65 -10.54 8.24
N PHE A 176 3.05 -11.67 7.93
CA PHE A 176 2.11 -11.80 6.82
C PHE A 176 0.67 -11.94 7.33
N PHE A 177 -0.25 -11.16 6.78
CA PHE A 177 -1.68 -11.26 7.09
C PHE A 177 -2.55 -10.66 5.97
N THR A 178 -3.87 -10.83 6.08
CA THR A 178 -4.81 -10.28 5.12
C THR A 178 -5.48 -9.00 5.64
N TYR A 179 -5.86 -8.13 4.72
CA TYR A 179 -6.69 -6.96 5.01
C TYR A 179 -7.99 -7.36 5.73
N GLU A 180 -8.53 -8.50 5.35
CA GLU A 180 -9.77 -9.04 5.89
C GLU A 180 -9.63 -9.44 7.36
N GLU A 181 -8.50 -10.07 7.73
CA GLU A 181 -8.19 -10.40 9.13
C GLU A 181 -8.02 -9.14 9.97
N LEU A 182 -7.23 -8.16 9.48
CA LEU A 182 -7.06 -6.86 10.14
C LEU A 182 -8.41 -6.16 10.33
N LYS A 183 -9.29 -6.23 9.33
CA LYS A 183 -10.61 -5.60 9.37
C LYS A 183 -11.57 -6.31 10.32
N LYS A 184 -11.49 -7.63 10.42
CA LYS A 184 -12.33 -8.47 11.28
C LYS A 184 -12.04 -8.24 12.76
N ASP A 185 -10.75 -8.12 13.11
CA ASP A 185 -10.31 -7.86 14.48
C ASP A 185 -9.09 -6.92 14.49
N THR A 186 -9.38 -5.63 14.28
CA THR A 186 -8.35 -4.58 14.27
C THR A 186 -7.57 -4.54 15.58
N ARG A 187 -8.25 -4.74 16.73
CA ARG A 187 -7.62 -4.69 18.04
C ARG A 187 -6.55 -5.79 18.20
N ALA A 188 -6.92 -7.03 17.90
CA ALA A 188 -5.99 -8.15 17.99
C ALA A 188 -4.81 -8.00 17.02
N TRP A 189 -5.05 -7.49 15.80
CA TRP A 189 -3.98 -7.28 14.84
C TRP A 189 -3.05 -6.11 15.18
N VAL A 190 -3.55 -5.02 15.74
CA VAL A 190 -2.68 -3.94 16.27
C VAL A 190 -1.73 -4.49 17.33
N LEU A 191 -2.22 -5.37 18.21
CA LEU A 191 -1.39 -5.99 19.24
C LEU A 191 -0.36 -6.97 18.64
N LYS A 192 -0.75 -7.79 17.66
CA LYS A 192 0.19 -8.69 16.93
C LYS A 192 1.27 -7.89 16.20
N ILE A 193 0.90 -6.78 15.57
CA ILE A 193 1.87 -5.88 14.92
C ILE A 193 2.83 -5.30 15.96
N ALA A 194 2.33 -4.83 17.10
CA ALA A 194 3.17 -4.31 18.18
C ALA A 194 4.14 -5.37 18.72
N ASP A 195 3.66 -6.61 18.93
CA ASP A 195 4.50 -7.74 19.36
C ASP A 195 5.59 -8.08 18.31
N PHE A 196 5.25 -8.05 17.04
CA PHE A 196 6.21 -8.29 15.96
C PHE A 196 7.26 -7.19 15.89
N LEU A 197 6.89 -5.94 16.10
CA LEU A 197 7.82 -4.81 16.11
C LEU A 197 8.79 -4.90 17.28
N ASP A 198 8.28 -5.00 18.49
CA ASP A 198 9.01 -5.27 19.74
C ASP A 198 7.99 -5.57 20.83
N LYS A 199 7.95 -6.83 21.27
CA LYS A 199 6.97 -7.30 22.25
C LYS A 199 7.07 -6.51 23.57
N THR A 200 8.28 -6.36 24.09
CA THR A 200 8.49 -5.69 25.39
C THR A 200 8.23 -4.21 25.30
N LYS A 201 8.73 -3.56 24.26
CA LYS A 201 8.62 -2.10 24.11
C LYS A 201 7.23 -1.64 23.72
N TYR A 202 6.57 -2.35 22.78
CA TYR A 202 5.29 -1.91 22.22
C TYR A 202 4.14 -2.84 22.60
N GLY A 203 4.33 -4.15 22.53
CA GLY A 203 3.28 -5.11 22.82
C GLY A 203 2.82 -5.06 24.27
N ASP A 204 3.76 -5.09 25.21
CA ASP A 204 3.44 -5.04 26.64
C ASP A 204 2.92 -3.66 27.05
N ALA A 205 3.46 -2.57 26.48
CA ALA A 205 2.94 -1.21 26.70
C ALA A 205 1.45 -1.08 26.31
N LEU A 206 1.02 -1.70 25.20
CA LEU A 206 -0.39 -1.70 24.79
C LEU A 206 -1.28 -2.58 25.70
N ARG A 207 -0.73 -3.61 26.31
CA ARG A 207 -1.47 -4.45 27.27
C ARG A 207 -1.65 -3.77 28.62
N GLU A 208 -0.66 -2.99 29.03
CA GLU A 208 -0.63 -2.30 30.33
C GLU A 208 -1.39 -0.97 30.31
N ASP A 209 -1.44 -0.27 29.16
CA ASP A 209 -2.12 1.02 29.00
C ASP A 209 -3.30 0.94 28.01
N GLU A 210 -4.48 0.63 28.55
CA GLU A 210 -5.72 0.56 27.76
C GLU A 210 -6.08 1.91 27.12
N LYS A 211 -5.73 3.04 27.73
CA LYS A 211 -6.01 4.38 27.16
C LYS A 211 -5.13 4.64 25.93
N LEU A 212 -3.85 4.27 26.02
CA LEU A 212 -2.94 4.32 24.86
C LEU A 212 -3.45 3.43 23.75
N PHE A 213 -3.84 2.19 24.06
CA PHE A 213 -4.33 1.26 23.08
C PHE A 213 -5.59 1.80 22.37
N GLN A 214 -6.58 2.29 23.12
CA GLN A 214 -7.79 2.87 22.55
C GLN A 214 -7.48 4.11 21.71
N LYS A 215 -6.56 4.98 22.12
CA LYS A 215 -6.10 6.14 21.35
C LYS A 215 -5.57 5.74 19.98
N ILE A 216 -4.77 4.66 19.90
CA ILE A 216 -4.25 4.14 18.63
C ILE A 216 -5.39 3.60 17.76
N LEU A 217 -6.33 2.85 18.33
CA LEU A 217 -7.47 2.32 17.58
C LEU A 217 -8.35 3.44 17.00
N ASP A 218 -8.61 4.48 17.78
CA ASP A 218 -9.40 5.65 17.37
C ASP A 218 -8.70 6.42 16.24
N ALA A 219 -7.39 6.65 16.38
CA ALA A 219 -6.57 7.28 15.34
C ALA A 219 -6.61 6.51 14.01
N CYS A 220 -6.62 5.18 14.08
CA CYS A 220 -6.65 4.30 12.91
C CYS A 220 -8.07 3.96 12.41
N SER A 221 -9.11 4.61 12.95
CA SER A 221 -10.49 4.45 12.49
C SER A 221 -10.68 4.94 11.05
N LEU A 222 -11.68 4.38 10.36
CA LEU A 222 -11.98 4.76 8.97
C LEU A 222 -12.28 6.26 8.81
N GLY A 223 -12.96 6.86 9.79
CA GLY A 223 -13.29 8.29 9.80
C GLY A 223 -12.02 9.13 9.82
N ASN A 224 -11.17 8.91 10.83
CA ASN A 224 -9.91 9.65 10.97
C ASN A 224 -8.96 9.42 9.79
N MET A 225 -8.87 8.18 9.28
CA MET A 225 -8.07 7.87 8.08
C MET A 225 -8.54 8.67 6.85
N ARG A 226 -9.84 8.94 6.70
CA ARG A 226 -10.35 9.79 5.62
C ARG A 226 -9.94 11.24 5.79
N GLU A 227 -10.02 11.76 6.99
CA GLU A 227 -9.63 13.14 7.31
C GLU A 227 -8.15 13.39 7.01
N VAL A 228 -7.29 12.45 7.41
CA VAL A 228 -5.83 12.57 7.23
C VAL A 228 -5.39 12.36 5.78
N PHE A 229 -5.97 11.38 5.06
CA PHE A 229 -5.38 10.87 3.82
C PHE A 229 -6.14 11.17 2.53
N ASN A 230 -7.35 11.72 2.59
CA ASN A 230 -8.12 12.01 1.38
C ASN A 230 -7.76 13.39 0.78
N CYS A 231 -6.49 13.57 0.44
CA CYS A 231 -5.99 14.70 -0.33
C CYS A 231 -5.45 14.24 -1.71
N GLY A 232 -5.37 15.16 -2.67
CA GLY A 232 -4.82 14.89 -4.00
C GLY A 232 -3.30 14.66 -3.99
N CYS A 233 -2.78 13.96 -5.01
CA CYS A 233 -1.35 13.74 -5.15
C CYS A 233 -0.55 15.04 -5.33
N ASP A 234 -1.09 15.99 -6.05
CA ASP A 234 -0.52 17.32 -6.24
C ASP A 234 -0.38 18.10 -4.93
N THR A 235 -1.35 17.96 -4.03
CA THR A 235 -1.34 18.62 -2.72
C THR A 235 -0.14 18.16 -1.89
N PHE A 236 0.09 16.86 -1.77
CA PHE A 236 1.21 16.39 -0.94
C PHE A 236 2.58 16.59 -1.61
N VAL A 237 2.68 16.52 -2.96
CA VAL A 237 3.93 16.90 -3.65
C VAL A 237 4.24 18.37 -3.38
N SER A 238 3.29 19.26 -3.57
CA SER A 238 3.48 20.69 -3.31
C SER A 238 3.87 20.97 -1.87
N SER A 239 3.26 20.28 -0.90
CA SER A 239 3.58 20.41 0.52
C SER A 239 4.98 19.92 0.87
N LEU A 240 5.41 18.78 0.32
CA LEU A 240 6.78 18.26 0.51
C LEU A 240 7.82 19.21 -0.10
N LEU A 241 7.54 19.80 -1.25
CA LEU A 241 8.42 20.77 -1.90
C LEU A 241 8.47 22.11 -1.16
N ALA A 242 7.45 22.44 -0.37
CA ALA A 242 7.39 23.65 0.45
C ALA A 242 8.09 23.52 1.82
N LEU A 243 8.56 22.32 2.19
CA LEU A 243 9.30 22.12 3.43
C LEU A 243 10.53 23.05 3.51
N PRO A 244 10.92 23.50 4.73
CA PRO A 244 12.19 24.18 4.96
C PRO A 244 13.37 23.37 4.42
N GLU A 245 14.49 24.03 4.15
CA GLU A 245 15.66 23.41 3.52
C GLU A 245 16.14 22.17 4.29
N GLU A 246 16.13 22.22 5.61
CA GLU A 246 16.54 21.11 6.48
C GLU A 246 15.63 19.88 6.35
N GLY A 247 14.37 20.08 6.01
CA GLY A 247 13.37 19.02 5.83
C GLY A 247 13.25 18.48 4.40
N ARG A 248 13.86 19.17 3.42
CA ARG A 248 13.74 18.79 2.01
C ARG A 248 14.50 17.50 1.69
N LEU A 249 13.95 16.74 0.75
CA LEU A 249 14.58 15.58 0.16
C LEU A 249 15.11 15.96 -1.24
N GLN A 250 16.34 15.60 -1.54
CA GLN A 250 16.92 15.87 -2.86
C GLN A 250 16.18 15.10 -3.96
N SER A 251 15.72 13.88 -3.67
CA SER A 251 14.91 13.08 -4.56
C SER A 251 13.58 13.74 -4.98
N MET A 252 13.06 14.67 -4.18
CA MET A 252 11.84 15.40 -4.49
C MET A 252 12.07 16.61 -5.41
N GLU A 253 13.31 17.09 -5.57
CA GLU A 253 13.61 18.24 -6.43
C GLU A 253 13.30 17.97 -7.91
N ILE A 254 13.28 16.70 -8.33
CA ILE A 254 12.88 16.31 -9.69
C ILE A 254 11.43 16.76 -10.02
N TYR A 255 10.55 16.89 -9.01
CA TYR A 255 9.19 17.38 -9.20
C TYR A 255 9.10 18.89 -9.37
N ARG A 256 10.17 19.67 -9.04
CA ARG A 256 10.26 21.10 -9.37
C ARG A 256 10.60 21.31 -10.82
N THR A 257 11.55 20.55 -11.35
CA THR A 257 12.01 20.64 -12.73
C THR A 257 11.06 19.96 -13.72
N ASN A 258 10.36 18.94 -13.26
CA ASN A 258 9.35 18.20 -14.02
C ASN A 258 8.09 18.03 -13.17
N PRO A 259 7.24 19.08 -13.05
CA PRO A 259 6.06 19.03 -12.20
C PRO A 259 5.04 17.99 -12.69
N LEU A 260 4.21 17.53 -11.77
CA LEU A 260 3.09 16.67 -12.11
C LEU A 260 2.09 17.43 -12.98
N SER A 261 1.56 16.78 -14.00
CA SER A 261 0.44 17.30 -14.77
C SER A 261 -0.75 17.55 -13.83
N LYS A 262 -1.42 18.70 -13.98
CA LYS A 262 -2.66 18.94 -13.24
C LYS A 262 -3.67 17.86 -13.60
N LYS A 263 -4.13 17.15 -12.58
CA LYS A 263 -5.09 16.06 -12.72
C LYS A 263 -6.44 16.53 -12.21
N GLU A 264 -7.46 16.47 -13.05
CA GLU A 264 -8.83 16.60 -12.57
C GLU A 264 -9.20 15.28 -11.85
N SER A 265 -9.35 15.37 -10.51
CA SER A 265 -9.81 14.21 -9.74
C SER A 265 -11.31 14.00 -9.96
N HIS A 266 -11.73 12.73 -10.01
CA HIS A 266 -13.14 12.38 -9.97
C HIS A 266 -13.65 12.46 -8.52
N GLU A 267 -14.84 13.03 -8.31
CA GLU A 267 -15.49 13.03 -7.01
C GLU A 267 -15.67 11.60 -6.45
N GLY A 268 -15.40 11.39 -5.17
CA GLY A 268 -15.66 10.13 -4.47
C GLY A 268 -14.58 9.06 -4.56
N SER A 269 -13.40 9.33 -5.14
CA SER A 269 -12.33 8.38 -5.35
C SER A 269 -11.14 8.51 -4.40
N GLY A 270 -11.34 9.08 -3.23
CA GLY A 270 -10.31 9.25 -2.21
C GLY A 270 -9.54 7.96 -1.88
N ARG A 271 -8.32 8.09 -1.36
CA ARG A 271 -7.44 6.96 -0.96
C ARG A 271 -8.14 6.01 0.02
N VAL A 272 -8.93 6.57 0.94
CA VAL A 272 -9.75 5.84 1.90
C VAL A 272 -11.21 5.91 1.48
N ARG A 273 -11.68 4.93 0.68
CA ARG A 273 -13.01 4.92 0.07
C ARG A 273 -14.09 4.37 1.02
N LYS A 274 -14.34 3.08 1.00
CA LYS A 274 -15.43 2.43 1.75
C LYS A 274 -14.96 1.65 2.98
N GLY A 275 -13.74 1.07 2.93
CA GLY A 275 -13.22 0.22 4.00
C GLY A 275 -14.08 -1.03 4.25
N LYS A 276 -14.70 -1.61 3.21
CA LYS A 276 -15.60 -2.77 3.29
C LYS A 276 -15.00 -3.97 2.57
N ILE A 277 -15.30 -5.16 3.08
CA ILE A 277 -15.08 -6.45 2.45
C ILE A 277 -16.33 -6.80 1.65
N GLY A 278 -16.17 -7.37 0.45
CA GLY A 278 -17.27 -7.83 -0.38
C GLY A 278 -17.89 -6.74 -1.28
N ASP A 279 -17.24 -5.57 -1.45
CA ASP A 279 -17.74 -4.53 -2.37
C ASP A 279 -17.64 -4.97 -3.84
N TRP A 280 -16.84 -6.01 -4.12
CA TRP A 280 -16.75 -6.64 -5.43
C TRP A 280 -18.10 -7.09 -6.00
N LYS A 281 -19.05 -7.49 -5.13
CA LYS A 281 -20.39 -7.91 -5.54
C LYS A 281 -21.17 -6.85 -6.33
N ASN A 282 -20.85 -5.58 -6.09
CA ASN A 282 -21.46 -4.44 -6.78
C ASN A 282 -20.83 -4.14 -8.16
N HIS A 283 -19.71 -4.78 -8.50
CA HIS A 283 -18.93 -4.49 -9.71
C HIS A 283 -18.85 -5.70 -10.65
N PHE A 284 -18.66 -6.90 -10.12
CA PHE A 284 -18.63 -8.15 -10.88
C PHE A 284 -20.06 -8.67 -11.09
N THR A 285 -20.86 -7.89 -11.82
CA THR A 285 -22.31 -8.16 -12.01
C THR A 285 -22.59 -9.19 -13.09
N THR A 286 -21.69 -9.33 -14.08
CA THR A 286 -21.83 -10.28 -15.18
C THR A 286 -21.10 -11.60 -14.94
N SER A 287 -21.59 -12.69 -15.54
CA SER A 287 -20.92 -13.99 -15.50
C SER A 287 -19.54 -13.94 -16.17
N GLU A 288 -19.44 -13.19 -17.27
CA GLU A 288 -18.20 -13.05 -18.03
C GLU A 288 -17.06 -12.45 -17.19
N LEU A 289 -17.33 -11.37 -16.45
CA LEU A 289 -16.33 -10.76 -15.56
C LEU A 289 -15.89 -11.71 -14.46
N ARG A 290 -16.84 -12.45 -13.86
CA ARG A 290 -16.53 -13.44 -12.82
C ARG A 290 -15.69 -14.59 -13.36
N GLU A 291 -16.05 -15.12 -14.53
CA GLU A 291 -15.32 -16.22 -15.15
C GLU A 291 -13.89 -15.80 -15.56
N LYS A 292 -13.73 -14.59 -16.08
CA LYS A 292 -12.39 -14.04 -16.41
C LYS A 292 -11.48 -13.97 -15.19
N MET A 293 -11.98 -13.44 -14.08
CA MET A 293 -11.22 -13.39 -12.83
C MET A 293 -10.91 -14.80 -12.29
N LYS A 294 -11.90 -15.69 -12.33
CA LYS A 294 -11.75 -17.07 -11.87
C LYS A 294 -10.67 -17.80 -12.67
N SER A 295 -10.76 -17.81 -13.99
CA SER A 295 -9.78 -18.47 -14.86
C SER A 295 -8.35 -17.93 -14.64
N TRP A 296 -8.19 -16.63 -14.48
CA TRP A 296 -6.91 -16.02 -14.16
C TRP A 296 -6.39 -16.44 -12.78
N ILE A 297 -7.25 -16.46 -11.76
CA ILE A 297 -6.88 -16.93 -10.42
C ILE A 297 -6.42 -18.39 -10.47
N GLU A 298 -7.21 -19.28 -11.10
CA GLU A 298 -6.90 -20.70 -11.24
C GLU A 298 -5.56 -20.92 -11.97
N GLU A 299 -5.31 -20.18 -13.05
CA GLU A 299 -4.03 -20.25 -13.78
C GLU A 299 -2.85 -19.82 -12.90
N LYS A 300 -2.95 -18.66 -12.27
CA LYS A 300 -1.86 -18.07 -11.47
C LYS A 300 -1.58 -18.83 -10.17
N THR A 301 -2.58 -19.49 -9.62
CA THR A 301 -2.45 -20.17 -8.31
C THR A 301 -2.42 -21.70 -8.41
N LYS A 302 -2.32 -22.27 -9.62
CA LYS A 302 -2.34 -23.74 -9.85
C LYS A 302 -1.30 -24.54 -9.05
N HIS A 303 -0.21 -23.90 -8.59
CA HIS A 303 0.86 -24.52 -7.81
C HIS A 303 0.94 -23.95 -6.39
N SER A 304 -0.07 -23.24 -5.91
CA SER A 304 -0.09 -22.59 -4.61
C SER A 304 -1.45 -22.76 -3.94
N ASP A 305 -1.43 -22.89 -2.63
CA ASP A 305 -2.65 -22.89 -1.81
C ASP A 305 -3.02 -21.48 -1.28
N VAL A 306 -2.45 -20.42 -1.86
CA VAL A 306 -2.63 -19.03 -1.42
C VAL A 306 -4.09 -18.60 -1.30
N MET A 307 -4.99 -19.14 -2.14
CA MET A 307 -6.41 -18.81 -2.09
C MET A 307 -7.11 -19.29 -0.81
N ARG A 308 -6.51 -20.19 -0.03
CA ARG A 308 -7.00 -20.57 1.30
C ARG A 308 -7.04 -19.40 2.29
N LEU A 309 -6.26 -18.34 2.05
CA LEU A 309 -6.31 -17.10 2.84
C LEU A 309 -7.72 -16.49 2.91
N TRP A 310 -8.57 -16.77 1.93
CA TRP A 310 -9.92 -16.22 1.80
C TRP A 310 -11.02 -17.29 1.73
N ALA A 311 -10.75 -18.49 2.25
CA ALA A 311 -11.71 -19.59 2.23
C ALA A 311 -13.01 -19.31 3.03
N ASP A 312 -12.94 -18.41 4.02
CA ASP A 312 -14.09 -17.94 4.81
C ASP A 312 -14.85 -16.78 4.14
N ILE A 313 -14.34 -16.27 3.02
CA ILE A 313 -14.98 -15.23 2.23
C ILE A 313 -15.66 -15.88 1.04
N ASN A 314 -16.96 -15.66 0.89
CA ASN A 314 -17.74 -16.20 -0.23
C ASN A 314 -17.36 -15.48 -1.54
N LEU A 315 -16.20 -15.81 -2.08
CA LEU A 315 -15.72 -15.36 -3.39
C LEU A 315 -16.48 -16.13 -4.51
N PRO A 316 -16.60 -15.58 -5.73
CA PRO A 316 -17.17 -16.31 -6.86
C PRO A 316 -16.35 -17.57 -7.11
N SER A 317 -16.96 -18.70 -6.76
CA SER A 317 -16.51 -20.11 -6.88
C SER A 317 -15.00 -20.37 -6.98
N HIS A 318 -14.48 -20.91 -5.91
CA HIS A 318 -13.42 -21.91 -5.94
C HIS A 318 -14.06 -23.27 -5.71
#